data_46530c645da2d069eee65b6c13e69a33
#
_entry.id   46530c645da2d069eee65b6c13e69a33
#
_cell.length_a   1.000
_cell.length_b   1.000
_cell.length_c   1.000
_cell.angle_alpha   90.00
_cell.angle_beta   90.00
_cell.angle_gamma   90.00
#
_symmetry.space_group_name_H-M   'P 1'
#
loop_
_entity.id
_entity.type
_entity.pdbx_description
1 polymer ?
#
loop_
_entity_poly.entity_id
_entity_poly.type
_entity_poly.pdbx_seq_one_letter_code
_entity_poly.pdbx_strand_id
1 'polypeptide(L)'
;MLVARNLTKEYQSGTQKLAVLKDVSFAIPQGTFVAIVGPSGSGKTTLLGLLAGLDVPSRGTVEIDGVDLHDLSEDARALLRGQKVGFVFQSFQLIPTLTAIENVQVPLELRGEPGAAARAGELLARVGLGDRLDHFPTQLSGGEQQRVAIARAFSNRPRILFADEPTGNLDGTTGTRIVELLTALNREEGATVVLVTHDIGIAERTQRIIRLADGVVVEDKLTGTTA
;
A
#
# COMPACT_ATOMS: atom_id res chain seq x y z
N MET A 1 -3.44 5.00 -13.45
CA MET A 1 -4.59 5.66 -12.79
C MET A 1 -5.38 4.58 -12.02
N LEU A 2 -5.82 4.86 -10.79
CA LEU A 2 -6.68 4.00 -9.98
C LEU A 2 -8.07 4.63 -9.89
N VAL A 3 -9.12 3.88 -10.20
CA VAL A 3 -10.50 4.39 -10.18
C VAL A 3 -11.40 3.46 -9.38
N ALA A 4 -12.15 4.01 -8.45
CA ALA A 4 -13.22 3.36 -7.71
C ALA A 4 -14.56 3.93 -8.18
N ARG A 5 -15.53 3.07 -8.54
CA ARG A 5 -16.86 3.49 -8.99
C ARG A 5 -17.95 2.77 -8.19
N ASN A 6 -18.73 3.53 -7.45
CA ASN A 6 -19.90 3.08 -6.69
C ASN A 6 -19.62 1.84 -5.81
N LEU A 7 -18.43 1.78 -5.20
CA LEU A 7 -18.00 0.63 -4.41
C LEU A 7 -18.88 0.45 -3.18
N THR A 8 -19.52 -0.69 -3.09
CA THR A 8 -20.26 -1.15 -1.91
C THR A 8 -19.70 -2.49 -1.47
N LYS A 9 -19.46 -2.65 -0.18
CA LYS A 9 -19.03 -3.94 0.40
C LYS A 9 -19.93 -4.29 1.57
N GLU A 10 -20.59 -5.43 1.45
CA GLU A 10 -21.45 -6.02 2.46
C GLU A 10 -20.87 -7.36 2.94
N TYR A 11 -20.87 -7.60 4.23
CA TYR A 11 -20.52 -8.90 4.81
C TYR A 11 -21.74 -9.51 5.45
N GLN A 12 -21.87 -10.83 5.38
CA GLN A 12 -22.89 -11.56 6.09
C GLN A 12 -22.45 -11.75 7.55
N SER A 13 -23.23 -11.24 8.50
CA SER A 13 -23.03 -11.44 9.94
C SER A 13 -24.27 -12.13 10.53
N GLY A 14 -24.23 -13.46 10.60
CA GLY A 14 -25.40 -14.25 10.95
C GLY A 14 -26.52 -14.06 9.94
N THR A 15 -27.69 -13.58 10.40
CA THR A 15 -28.85 -13.28 9.55
C THR A 15 -28.88 -11.85 9.00
N GLN A 16 -27.95 -10.99 9.44
CA GLN A 16 -27.91 -9.58 9.05
C GLN A 16 -26.79 -9.31 8.05
N LYS A 17 -27.01 -8.37 7.12
CA LYS A 17 -25.99 -7.82 6.26
C LYS A 17 -25.40 -6.56 6.88
N LEU A 18 -24.10 -6.53 7.03
CA LEU A 18 -23.34 -5.36 7.48
C LEU A 18 -22.71 -4.67 6.28
N ALA A 19 -23.20 -3.50 5.91
CA ALA A 19 -22.59 -2.68 4.86
C ALA A 19 -21.40 -1.90 5.46
N VAL A 20 -20.18 -2.28 5.08
CA VAL A 20 -18.93 -1.66 5.53
C VAL A 20 -18.54 -0.50 4.62
N LEU A 21 -18.81 -0.59 3.32
CA LEU A 21 -18.65 0.49 2.35
C LEU A 21 -19.95 0.73 1.60
N LYS A 22 -20.25 1.99 1.33
CA LYS A 22 -21.54 2.43 0.77
C LYS A 22 -21.28 3.47 -0.32
N ASP A 23 -21.36 3.06 -1.59
CA ASP A 23 -21.32 3.92 -2.76
C ASP A 23 -20.06 4.82 -2.83
N VAL A 24 -18.89 4.25 -2.56
CA VAL A 24 -17.62 4.97 -2.56
C VAL A 24 -17.11 5.15 -3.99
N SER A 25 -16.89 6.40 -4.40
CA SER A 25 -16.40 6.73 -5.75
C SER A 25 -15.32 7.80 -5.70
N PHE A 26 -14.18 7.56 -6.36
CA PHE A 26 -13.11 8.53 -6.60
C PHE A 26 -12.14 8.01 -7.68
N ALA A 27 -11.31 8.91 -8.19
CA ALA A 27 -10.21 8.56 -9.09
C ALA A 27 -8.91 9.14 -8.55
N ILE A 28 -7.82 8.34 -8.58
CA ILE A 28 -6.48 8.76 -8.19
C ILE A 28 -5.60 8.78 -9.43
N PRO A 29 -5.08 9.96 -9.83
CA PRO A 29 -4.14 10.08 -10.94
C PRO A 29 -2.85 9.29 -10.66
N GLN A 30 -2.17 8.87 -11.74
CA GLN A 30 -0.86 8.23 -11.63
C GLN A 30 0.17 9.16 -10.97
N GLY A 31 1.04 8.60 -10.15
CA GLY A 31 2.10 9.33 -9.45
C GLY A 31 1.63 10.14 -8.25
N THR A 32 0.33 10.18 -7.95
CA THR A 32 -0.20 10.91 -6.79
C THR A 32 0.14 10.18 -5.49
N PHE A 33 0.54 10.93 -4.47
CA PHE A 33 0.59 10.44 -3.08
C PHE A 33 -0.69 10.88 -2.35
N VAL A 34 -1.59 9.94 -2.07
CA VAL A 34 -2.88 10.18 -1.43
C VAL A 34 -2.98 9.48 -0.08
N ALA A 35 -3.57 10.15 0.91
CA ALA A 35 -3.94 9.54 2.19
C ALA A 35 -5.44 9.24 2.24
N ILE A 36 -5.79 8.05 2.71
CA ILE A 36 -7.15 7.67 3.10
C ILE A 36 -7.19 7.69 4.62
N VAL A 37 -8.00 8.59 5.18
CA VAL A 37 -8.10 8.79 6.64
C VAL A 37 -9.50 8.50 7.15
N GLY A 38 -9.63 8.25 8.44
CA GLY A 38 -10.93 8.07 9.09
C GLY A 38 -10.80 7.34 10.42
N PRO A 39 -11.86 7.33 11.25
CA PRO A 39 -11.83 6.63 12.53
C PRO A 39 -11.68 5.11 12.36
N SER A 40 -11.35 4.42 13.45
CA SER A 40 -11.33 2.95 13.44
C SER A 40 -12.72 2.42 13.06
N GLY A 41 -12.77 1.37 12.25
CA GLY A 41 -14.02 0.79 11.76
C GLY A 41 -14.71 1.54 10.62
N SER A 42 -14.15 2.66 10.11
CA SER A 42 -14.75 3.41 8.98
C SER A 42 -14.67 2.69 7.62
N GLY A 43 -14.00 1.53 7.53
CA GLY A 43 -13.88 0.75 6.30
C GLY A 43 -12.58 0.95 5.51
N LYS A 44 -11.57 1.66 6.05
CA LYS A 44 -10.30 1.98 5.35
C LYS A 44 -9.56 0.74 4.83
N THR A 45 -9.32 -0.24 5.70
CA THR A 45 -8.62 -1.49 5.33
C THR A 45 -9.45 -2.31 4.32
N THR A 46 -10.79 -2.32 4.48
CA THR A 46 -11.69 -2.94 3.49
C THR A 46 -11.59 -2.25 2.13
N LEU A 47 -11.61 -0.91 2.12
CA LEU A 47 -11.45 -0.13 0.89
C LEU A 47 -10.09 -0.41 0.24
N LEU A 48 -9.00 -0.41 1.01
CA LEU A 48 -7.67 -0.76 0.51
C LEU A 48 -7.65 -2.16 -0.11
N GLY A 49 -8.24 -3.15 0.56
CA GLY A 49 -8.34 -4.52 0.03
C GLY A 49 -9.08 -4.61 -1.30
N LEU A 50 -10.18 -3.85 -1.47
CA LEU A 50 -10.89 -3.77 -2.75
C LEU A 50 -10.06 -3.09 -3.84
N LEU A 51 -9.45 -1.94 -3.52
CA LEU A 51 -8.63 -1.17 -4.45
C LEU A 51 -7.41 -1.97 -4.94
N ALA A 52 -6.88 -2.81 -4.08
CA ALA A 52 -5.74 -3.67 -4.39
C ALA A 52 -6.14 -5.01 -5.07
N GLY A 53 -7.44 -5.27 -5.23
CA GLY A 53 -7.94 -6.53 -5.79
C GLY A 53 -7.70 -7.75 -4.90
N LEU A 54 -7.52 -7.55 -3.58
CA LEU A 54 -7.42 -8.64 -2.59
C LEU A 54 -8.80 -9.18 -2.20
N ASP A 55 -9.84 -8.38 -2.40
CA ASP A 55 -11.24 -8.74 -2.17
C ASP A 55 -12.10 -8.20 -3.32
N VAL A 56 -13.35 -8.65 -3.41
CA VAL A 56 -14.28 -8.28 -4.48
C VAL A 56 -15.40 -7.42 -3.89
N PRO A 57 -15.76 -6.29 -4.50
CA PRO A 57 -16.88 -5.48 -4.04
C PRO A 57 -18.19 -6.25 -4.21
N SER A 58 -19.18 -5.96 -3.33
CA SER A 58 -20.57 -6.47 -3.50
C SER A 58 -21.26 -5.78 -4.66
N ARG A 59 -20.92 -4.51 -4.94
CA ARG A 59 -21.34 -3.70 -6.10
C ARG A 59 -20.28 -2.67 -6.43
N GLY A 60 -20.29 -2.20 -7.68
CA GLY A 60 -19.32 -1.25 -8.18
C GLY A 60 -18.07 -1.92 -8.73
N THR A 61 -17.12 -1.13 -9.22
CA THR A 61 -15.90 -1.62 -9.88
C THR A 61 -14.66 -0.88 -9.43
N VAL A 62 -13.51 -1.55 -9.57
CA VAL A 62 -12.17 -0.98 -9.40
C VAL A 62 -11.40 -1.15 -10.68
N GLU A 63 -10.84 -0.05 -11.21
CA GLU A 63 -9.96 -0.08 -12.38
C GLU A 63 -8.52 0.29 -11.98
N ILE A 64 -7.56 -0.50 -12.45
CA ILE A 64 -6.12 -0.19 -12.38
C ILE A 64 -5.59 -0.05 -13.82
N ASP A 65 -5.15 1.15 -14.20
CA ASP A 65 -4.65 1.48 -15.55
C ASP A 65 -5.62 1.06 -16.67
N GLY A 66 -6.92 1.29 -16.47
CA GLY A 66 -7.96 0.97 -17.44
C GLY A 66 -8.39 -0.52 -17.46
N VAL A 67 -7.83 -1.34 -16.58
CA VAL A 67 -8.25 -2.74 -16.42
C VAL A 67 -9.23 -2.85 -15.26
N ASP A 68 -10.46 -3.27 -15.54
CA ASP A 68 -11.47 -3.53 -14.50
C ASP A 68 -11.13 -4.85 -13.78
N LEU A 69 -10.96 -4.78 -12.46
CA LEU A 69 -10.62 -5.94 -11.65
C LEU A 69 -11.79 -6.93 -11.51
N HIS A 70 -13.03 -6.46 -11.72
CA HIS A 70 -14.22 -7.31 -11.63
C HIS A 70 -14.29 -8.32 -12.78
N ASP A 71 -13.80 -7.93 -13.97
CA ASP A 71 -13.80 -8.78 -15.15
C ASP A 71 -12.71 -9.87 -15.13
N LEU A 72 -11.78 -9.80 -14.17
CA LEU A 72 -10.66 -10.73 -14.06
C LEU A 72 -11.01 -11.96 -13.20
N SER A 73 -10.52 -13.12 -13.60
CA SER A 73 -10.46 -14.29 -12.73
C SER A 73 -9.51 -14.02 -11.54
N GLU A 74 -9.58 -14.84 -10.46
CA GLU A 74 -8.68 -14.68 -9.32
C GLU A 74 -7.21 -14.81 -9.71
N ASP A 75 -6.88 -15.76 -10.60
CA ASP A 75 -5.51 -15.94 -11.09
C ASP A 75 -5.04 -14.71 -11.89
N ALA A 76 -5.90 -14.14 -12.73
CA ALA A 76 -5.57 -12.92 -13.48
C ALA A 76 -5.41 -11.70 -12.57
N ARG A 77 -6.24 -11.57 -11.51
CA ARG A 77 -6.06 -10.54 -10.48
C ARG A 77 -4.75 -10.72 -9.70
N ALA A 78 -4.42 -11.97 -9.31
CA ALA A 78 -3.16 -12.28 -8.63
C ALA A 78 -1.95 -11.91 -9.50
N LEU A 79 -1.99 -12.24 -10.80
CA LEU A 79 -0.95 -11.86 -11.75
C LEU A 79 -0.83 -10.34 -11.87
N LEU A 80 -1.94 -9.62 -12.00
CA LEU A 80 -1.96 -8.15 -12.06
C LEU A 80 -1.38 -7.54 -10.79
N ARG A 81 -1.78 -8.05 -9.59
CA ARG A 81 -1.19 -7.62 -8.31
C ARG A 81 0.32 -7.79 -8.30
N GLY A 82 0.82 -8.98 -8.65
CA GLY A 82 2.25 -9.26 -8.71
C GLY A 82 3.03 -8.34 -9.66
N GLN A 83 2.39 -7.83 -10.70
CA GLN A 83 3.02 -6.96 -11.71
C GLN A 83 2.93 -5.47 -11.37
N LYS A 84 1.81 -5.02 -10.79
CA LYS A 84 1.48 -3.59 -10.69
C LYS A 84 1.36 -3.07 -9.26
N VAL A 85 1.24 -3.94 -8.27
CA VAL A 85 0.92 -3.53 -6.90
C VAL A 85 2.02 -3.92 -5.92
N GLY A 86 2.39 -2.97 -5.06
CA GLY A 86 3.22 -3.21 -3.90
C GLY A 86 2.42 -3.01 -2.60
N PHE A 87 2.82 -3.69 -1.54
CA PHE A 87 2.18 -3.58 -0.22
C PHE A 87 3.18 -3.30 0.88
N VAL A 88 2.80 -2.38 1.77
CA VAL A 88 3.47 -2.12 3.04
C VAL A 88 2.41 -2.19 4.14
N PHE A 89 2.66 -2.96 5.19
CA PHE A 89 1.73 -3.19 6.30
C PHE A 89 2.30 -2.69 7.62
N GLN A 90 1.43 -2.42 8.58
CA GLN A 90 1.79 -2.04 9.93
C GLN A 90 2.68 -3.07 10.64
N SER A 91 2.44 -4.37 10.43
CA SER A 91 3.18 -5.47 11.04
C SER A 91 4.38 -5.94 10.21
N PHE A 92 4.85 -5.12 9.24
CA PHE A 92 5.97 -5.38 8.33
C PHE A 92 5.80 -6.62 7.44
N GLN A 93 5.23 -7.69 7.95
CA GLN A 93 5.00 -8.99 7.29
C GLN A 93 6.26 -9.54 6.58
N LEU A 94 7.40 -9.41 7.23
CA LEU A 94 8.64 -10.04 6.77
C LEU A 94 8.60 -11.55 7.06
N ILE A 95 9.20 -12.32 6.16
CA ILE A 95 9.38 -13.76 6.35
C ILE A 95 10.52 -13.95 7.36
N PRO A 96 10.26 -14.48 8.57
CA PRO A 96 11.22 -14.44 9.68
C PRO A 96 12.45 -15.33 9.48
N THR A 97 12.34 -16.32 8.59
CA THR A 97 13.42 -17.26 8.24
C THR A 97 14.30 -16.77 7.09
N LEU A 98 13.97 -15.63 6.49
CA LEU A 98 14.74 -15.01 5.42
C LEU A 98 15.46 -13.76 5.94
N THR A 99 16.64 -13.50 5.42
CA THR A 99 17.40 -12.27 5.65
C THR A 99 16.73 -11.06 5.02
N ALA A 100 17.22 -9.84 5.27
CA ALA A 100 16.68 -8.62 4.69
C ALA A 100 16.74 -8.67 3.16
N ILE A 101 17.88 -9.08 2.58
CA ILE A 101 18.02 -9.17 1.12
C ILE A 101 17.11 -10.22 0.52
N GLU A 102 16.99 -11.39 1.13
CA GLU A 102 16.09 -12.46 0.68
C GLU A 102 14.63 -12.05 0.75
N ASN A 103 14.21 -11.34 1.80
CA ASN A 103 12.85 -10.79 1.86
C ASN A 103 12.53 -9.86 0.68
N VAL A 104 13.48 -9.05 0.24
CA VAL A 104 13.31 -8.15 -0.90
C VAL A 104 13.39 -8.90 -2.23
N GLN A 105 14.11 -10.01 -2.31
CA GLN A 105 14.24 -10.86 -3.50
C GLN A 105 12.95 -11.65 -3.83
N VAL A 106 12.21 -12.10 -2.80
CA VAL A 106 11.03 -12.97 -2.97
C VAL A 106 10.10 -12.54 -4.12
N PRO A 107 9.63 -11.29 -4.23
CA PRO A 107 8.75 -10.91 -5.31
C PRO A 107 9.39 -11.01 -6.71
N LEU A 108 10.69 -10.75 -6.82
CA LEU A 108 11.45 -10.83 -8.07
C LEU A 108 11.65 -12.28 -8.51
N GLU A 109 12.00 -13.16 -7.56
CA GLU A 109 12.19 -14.60 -7.79
C GLU A 109 10.90 -15.30 -8.22
N LEU A 110 9.77 -14.96 -7.57
CA LEU A 110 8.44 -15.48 -7.97
C LEU A 110 8.06 -15.11 -9.40
N ARG A 111 8.64 -14.04 -9.95
CA ARG A 111 8.46 -13.61 -11.35
C ARG A 111 9.53 -14.15 -12.29
N GLY A 112 10.54 -14.85 -11.76
CA GLY A 112 11.68 -15.32 -12.55
C GLY A 112 12.53 -14.19 -13.10
N GLU A 113 12.58 -13.01 -12.45
CA GLU A 113 13.35 -11.88 -12.93
C GLU A 113 14.84 -12.10 -12.71
N PRO A 114 15.68 -11.96 -13.75
CA PRO A 114 17.12 -12.07 -13.59
C PRO A 114 17.68 -10.89 -12.77
N GLY A 115 18.70 -11.15 -11.96
CA GLY A 115 19.34 -10.08 -11.18
C GLY A 115 18.61 -9.69 -9.89
N ALA A 116 17.72 -10.54 -9.37
CA ALA A 116 16.97 -10.29 -8.15
C ALA A 116 17.85 -9.83 -6.96
N ALA A 117 19.00 -10.49 -6.74
CA ALA A 117 19.94 -10.13 -5.67
C ALA A 117 20.53 -8.72 -5.84
N ALA A 118 20.94 -8.36 -7.05
CA ALA A 118 21.50 -7.03 -7.33
C ALA A 118 20.45 -5.93 -7.10
N ARG A 119 19.21 -6.13 -7.60
CA ARG A 119 18.11 -5.18 -7.41
C ARG A 119 17.72 -5.07 -5.93
N ALA A 120 17.66 -6.17 -5.19
CA ALA A 120 17.37 -6.17 -3.77
C ALA A 120 18.42 -5.41 -2.96
N GLY A 121 19.72 -5.65 -3.25
CA GLY A 121 20.82 -4.93 -2.61
C GLY A 121 20.81 -3.43 -2.88
N GLU A 122 20.51 -3.02 -4.13
CA GLU A 122 20.33 -1.61 -4.51
C GLU A 122 19.20 -0.95 -3.72
N LEU A 123 18.04 -1.60 -3.62
CA LEU A 123 16.90 -1.06 -2.88
C LEU A 123 17.17 -0.96 -1.38
N LEU A 124 17.82 -1.96 -0.79
CA LEU A 124 18.21 -1.91 0.62
C LEU A 124 19.21 -0.79 0.89
N ALA A 125 20.17 -0.56 0.01
CA ALA A 125 21.08 0.59 0.11
C ALA A 125 20.30 1.93 0.04
N ARG A 126 19.33 2.07 -0.87
CA ARG A 126 18.48 3.27 -1.00
C ARG A 126 17.64 3.55 0.26
N VAL A 127 17.19 2.52 0.96
CA VAL A 127 16.47 2.69 2.23
C VAL A 127 17.42 2.76 3.45
N GLY A 128 18.74 2.87 3.24
CA GLY A 128 19.74 3.02 4.28
C GLY A 128 20.03 1.72 5.07
N LEU A 129 19.97 0.57 4.40
CA LEU A 129 20.19 -0.76 4.97
C LEU A 129 21.27 -1.57 4.21
N GLY A 130 22.18 -0.89 3.49
CA GLY A 130 23.26 -1.54 2.76
C GLY A 130 24.17 -2.41 3.63
N ASP A 131 24.33 -2.06 4.92
CA ASP A 131 25.14 -2.81 5.88
C ASP A 131 24.33 -3.86 6.68
N ARG A 132 23.07 -4.10 6.28
CA ARG A 132 22.11 -4.99 6.98
C ARG A 132 21.56 -6.12 6.11
N LEU A 133 22.17 -6.38 4.96
CA LEU A 133 21.65 -7.31 3.94
C LEU A 133 21.37 -8.72 4.51
N ASP A 134 22.31 -9.23 5.30
CA ASP A 134 22.29 -10.59 5.84
C ASP A 134 21.63 -10.70 7.23
N HIS A 135 21.02 -9.60 7.72
CA HIS A 135 20.32 -9.62 9.01
C HIS A 135 18.94 -10.22 8.87
N PHE A 136 18.56 -11.08 9.82
CA PHE A 136 17.21 -11.59 9.95
C PHE A 136 16.29 -10.54 10.59
N PRO A 137 14.96 -10.61 10.36
CA PRO A 137 14.01 -9.66 10.96
C PRO A 137 14.16 -9.48 12.47
N THR A 138 14.47 -10.55 13.21
CA THR A 138 14.69 -10.51 14.66
C THR A 138 15.92 -9.72 15.11
N GLN A 139 16.84 -9.42 14.19
CA GLN A 139 18.05 -8.65 14.43
C GLN A 139 17.89 -7.17 14.03
N LEU A 140 16.73 -6.81 13.50
CA LEU A 140 16.40 -5.48 13.01
C LEU A 140 15.42 -4.77 13.95
N SER A 141 15.63 -3.49 14.18
CA SER A 141 14.65 -2.63 14.85
C SER A 141 13.35 -2.52 14.04
N GLY A 142 12.23 -2.11 14.65
CA GLY A 142 10.95 -1.94 13.95
C GLY A 142 11.05 -1.00 12.74
N GLY A 143 11.79 0.11 12.87
CA GLY A 143 12.02 1.03 11.76
C GLY A 143 12.88 0.43 10.63
N GLU A 144 13.86 -0.42 10.96
CA GLU A 144 14.63 -1.17 9.94
C GLU A 144 13.78 -2.22 9.25
N GLN A 145 12.96 -2.97 10.00
CA GLN A 145 12.03 -3.93 9.41
C GLN A 145 11.04 -3.25 8.44
N GLN A 146 10.53 -2.07 8.81
CA GLN A 146 9.64 -1.30 7.93
C GLN A 146 10.35 -0.85 6.67
N ARG A 147 11.63 -0.43 6.75
CA ARG A 147 12.42 -0.08 5.56
C ARG A 147 12.68 -1.30 4.65
N VAL A 148 12.90 -2.49 5.21
CA VAL A 148 12.96 -3.74 4.43
C VAL A 148 11.62 -4.02 3.73
N ALA A 149 10.49 -3.87 4.45
CA ALA A 149 9.15 -4.05 3.87
C ALA A 149 8.89 -3.06 2.71
N ILE A 150 9.32 -1.81 2.85
CA ILE A 150 9.24 -0.80 1.78
C ILE A 150 10.11 -1.21 0.59
N ALA A 151 11.38 -1.58 0.80
CA ALA A 151 12.27 -2.05 -0.26
C ALA A 151 11.65 -3.24 -1.01
N ARG A 152 11.08 -4.21 -0.29
CA ARG A 152 10.36 -5.35 -0.87
C ARG A 152 9.17 -4.91 -1.71
N ALA A 153 8.38 -3.96 -1.22
CA ALA A 153 7.21 -3.47 -1.94
C ALA A 153 7.56 -2.76 -3.26
N PHE A 154 8.74 -2.12 -3.33
CA PHE A 154 9.25 -1.46 -4.54
C PHE A 154 10.08 -2.38 -5.45
N SER A 155 10.37 -3.63 -5.06
CA SER A 155 11.24 -4.52 -5.83
C SER A 155 10.73 -4.74 -7.26
N ASN A 156 9.45 -4.95 -7.43
CA ASN A 156 8.78 -5.17 -8.73
C ASN A 156 8.44 -3.89 -9.50
N ARG A 157 8.94 -2.71 -9.09
CA ARG A 157 8.61 -1.41 -9.69
C ARG A 157 7.09 -1.22 -9.83
N PRO A 158 6.33 -1.25 -8.73
CA PRO A 158 4.88 -1.23 -8.78
C PRO A 158 4.37 0.10 -9.37
N ARG A 159 3.22 0.03 -10.04
CA ARG A 159 2.48 1.23 -10.47
C ARG A 159 1.75 1.89 -9.31
N ILE A 160 1.33 1.07 -8.34
CA ILE A 160 0.60 1.51 -7.15
C ILE A 160 1.19 0.83 -5.93
N LEU A 161 1.51 1.62 -4.91
CA LEU A 161 1.87 1.14 -3.58
C LEU A 161 0.70 1.39 -2.63
N PHE A 162 0.23 0.35 -1.98
CA PHE A 162 -0.71 0.43 -0.86
C PHE A 162 0.05 0.31 0.45
N ALA A 163 -0.12 1.27 1.35
CA ALA A 163 0.49 1.30 2.67
C ALA A 163 -0.60 1.39 3.75
N ASP A 164 -0.81 0.31 4.49
CA ASP A 164 -1.81 0.23 5.56
C ASP A 164 -1.14 0.47 6.91
N GLU A 165 -1.38 1.65 7.49
CA GLU A 165 -0.81 2.10 8.78
C GLU A 165 0.71 1.87 8.90
N PRO A 166 1.54 2.29 7.91
CA PRO A 166 2.95 1.91 7.84
C PRO A 166 3.81 2.46 8.99
N THR A 167 3.26 3.34 9.80
CA THR A 167 3.93 3.97 10.96
C THR A 167 3.32 3.59 12.30
N GLY A 168 2.25 2.78 12.29
CA GLY A 168 1.46 2.52 13.50
C GLY A 168 2.19 1.78 14.63
N ASN A 169 3.31 1.10 14.33
CA ASN A 169 4.15 0.40 15.32
C ASN A 169 5.49 1.12 15.57
N LEU A 170 5.62 2.39 15.16
CA LEU A 170 6.86 3.15 15.23
C LEU A 170 6.70 4.39 16.11
N ASP A 171 7.81 4.86 16.69
CA ASP A 171 7.82 6.18 17.33
C ASP A 171 7.66 7.31 16.31
N GLY A 172 7.24 8.49 16.77
CA GLY A 172 6.90 9.61 15.90
C GLY A 172 8.05 10.08 14.99
N THR A 173 9.30 10.01 15.48
CA THR A 173 10.48 10.41 14.70
C THR A 173 10.75 9.40 13.58
N THR A 174 10.71 8.11 13.90
CA THR A 174 10.87 7.02 12.93
C THR A 174 9.71 7.02 11.94
N GLY A 175 8.47 7.22 12.39
CA GLY A 175 7.29 7.34 11.53
C GLY A 175 7.42 8.46 10.50
N THR A 176 7.90 9.64 10.91
CA THR A 176 8.18 10.75 10.00
C THR A 176 9.17 10.37 8.90
N ARG A 177 10.28 9.71 9.26
CA ARG A 177 11.31 9.25 8.29
C ARG A 177 10.75 8.22 7.29
N ILE A 178 9.83 7.35 7.75
CA ILE A 178 9.16 6.38 6.86
C ILE A 178 8.30 7.12 5.82
N VAL A 179 7.56 8.14 6.21
CA VAL A 179 6.73 8.93 5.28
C VAL A 179 7.61 9.71 4.29
N GLU A 180 8.71 10.29 4.74
CA GLU A 180 9.69 10.96 3.89
C GLU A 180 10.30 9.98 2.87
N LEU A 181 10.64 8.76 3.29
CA LEU A 181 11.13 7.71 2.40
C LEU A 181 10.09 7.32 1.35
N LEU A 182 8.83 7.11 1.75
CA LEU A 182 7.73 6.82 0.82
C LEU A 182 7.53 7.96 -0.19
N THR A 183 7.64 9.22 0.26
CA THR A 183 7.55 10.39 -0.60
C THR A 183 8.69 10.44 -1.62
N ALA A 184 9.92 10.19 -1.18
CA ALA A 184 11.09 10.15 -2.07
C ALA A 184 10.95 9.06 -3.14
N LEU A 185 10.58 7.83 -2.73
CA LEU A 185 10.37 6.72 -3.65
C LEU A 185 9.19 6.94 -4.60
N ASN A 186 8.09 7.58 -4.14
CA ASN A 186 6.98 7.98 -5.01
C ASN A 186 7.47 8.88 -6.15
N ARG A 187 8.29 9.88 -5.84
CA ARG A 187 8.84 10.82 -6.85
C ARG A 187 9.80 10.13 -7.81
N GLU A 188 10.72 9.33 -7.27
CA GLU A 188 11.79 8.70 -8.06
C GLU A 188 11.27 7.59 -8.99
N GLU A 189 10.34 6.76 -8.50
CA GLU A 189 9.80 5.62 -9.25
C GLU A 189 8.51 5.98 -10.02
N GLY A 190 7.90 7.14 -9.73
CA GLY A 190 6.64 7.58 -10.36
C GLY A 190 5.42 6.71 -9.97
N ALA A 191 5.54 5.93 -8.90
CA ALA A 191 4.46 5.07 -8.40
C ALA A 191 3.37 5.90 -7.71
N THR A 192 2.11 5.57 -7.89
CA THR A 192 1.01 6.10 -7.07
C THR A 192 1.09 5.50 -5.67
N VAL A 193 1.04 6.31 -4.62
CA VAL A 193 1.03 5.83 -3.23
C VAL A 193 -0.33 6.09 -2.59
N VAL A 194 -0.96 5.04 -2.09
CA VAL A 194 -2.22 5.09 -1.31
C VAL A 194 -1.89 4.72 0.12
N LEU A 195 -1.84 5.72 0.98
CA LEU A 195 -1.53 5.59 2.39
C LEU A 195 -2.83 5.55 3.20
N VAL A 196 -3.07 4.49 3.94
CA VAL A 196 -4.12 4.44 4.96
C VAL A 196 -3.53 4.79 6.30
N THR A 197 -4.11 5.78 6.98
CA THR A 197 -3.66 6.18 8.33
C THR A 197 -4.79 6.85 9.12
N HIS A 198 -4.68 6.82 10.43
CA HIS A 198 -5.51 7.63 11.34
C HIS A 198 -4.78 8.91 11.80
N ASP A 199 -3.49 9.06 11.50
CA ASP A 199 -2.68 10.24 11.83
C ASP A 199 -2.88 11.34 10.79
N ILE A 200 -3.55 12.42 11.21
CA ILE A 200 -3.82 13.59 10.35
C ILE A 200 -2.54 14.33 10.00
N GLY A 201 -1.56 14.42 10.92
CA GLY A 201 -0.29 15.08 10.65
C GLY A 201 0.52 14.38 9.53
N ILE A 202 0.42 13.05 9.45
CA ILE A 202 0.98 12.27 8.35
C ILE A 202 0.19 12.51 7.06
N ALA A 203 -1.14 12.49 7.14
CA ALA A 203 -1.99 12.69 5.97
C ALA A 203 -1.78 14.08 5.32
N GLU A 204 -1.55 15.12 6.09
CA GLU A 204 -1.28 16.47 5.59
C GLU A 204 0.04 16.60 4.81
N ARG A 205 0.94 15.62 4.91
CA ARG A 205 2.17 15.55 4.10
C ARG A 205 1.96 14.93 2.72
N THR A 206 0.78 14.37 2.46
CA THR A 206 0.42 13.83 1.14
C THR A 206 -0.22 14.92 0.27
N GLN A 207 -0.37 14.67 -1.03
CA GLN A 207 -0.93 15.64 -1.99
C GLN A 207 -2.47 15.74 -1.93
N ARG A 208 -3.12 14.69 -1.42
CA ARG A 208 -4.58 14.58 -1.37
C ARG A 208 -5.01 13.77 -0.17
N ILE A 209 -6.10 14.18 0.45
CA ILE A 209 -6.72 13.46 1.57
C ILE A 209 -8.14 13.09 1.18
N ILE A 210 -8.44 11.78 1.28
CA ILE A 210 -9.79 11.23 1.17
C ILE A 210 -10.20 10.78 2.57
N ARG A 211 -11.24 11.41 3.14
CA ARG A 211 -11.75 11.06 4.47
C ARG A 211 -12.94 10.11 4.37
N LEU A 212 -12.81 8.98 5.04
CA LEU A 212 -13.85 7.96 5.14
C LEU A 212 -14.50 8.00 6.53
N ALA A 213 -15.83 8.03 6.60
CA ALA A 213 -16.60 7.89 7.82
C ALA A 213 -17.84 7.03 7.54
N ASP A 214 -18.17 6.07 8.42
CA ASP A 214 -19.32 5.18 8.31
C ASP A 214 -19.51 4.51 6.94
N GLY A 215 -18.36 4.22 6.28
CA GLY A 215 -18.31 3.56 4.98
C GLY A 215 -18.57 4.46 3.78
N VAL A 216 -18.62 5.79 3.95
CA VAL A 216 -18.78 6.76 2.85
C VAL A 216 -17.61 7.75 2.81
N VAL A 217 -17.33 8.31 1.63
CA VAL A 217 -16.39 9.43 1.49
C VAL A 217 -17.10 10.71 1.93
N VAL A 218 -16.59 11.34 2.99
CA VAL A 218 -17.17 12.58 3.55
C VAL A 218 -16.36 13.83 3.19
N GLU A 219 -15.09 13.65 2.78
CA GLU A 219 -14.22 14.73 2.32
C GLU A 219 -13.23 14.20 1.30
N ASP A 220 -12.94 14.97 0.28
CA ASP A 220 -11.93 14.70 -0.73
C ASP A 220 -11.29 16.03 -1.14
N LYS A 221 -10.05 16.26 -0.69
CA LYS A 221 -9.37 17.55 -0.85
C LYS A 221 -7.91 17.41 -1.22
N LEU A 222 -7.40 18.37 -1.98
CA LEU A 222 -5.96 18.57 -2.19
C LEU A 222 -5.36 19.32 -0.99
N THR A 223 -4.17 18.93 -0.58
CA THR A 223 -3.47 19.54 0.57
C THR A 223 -2.66 20.78 0.21
N GLY A 224 -2.41 21.03 -1.08
CA GLY A 224 -1.48 22.07 -1.55
C GLY A 224 0.00 21.64 -1.45
N THR A 225 0.30 20.45 -0.93
CA THR A 225 1.65 19.89 -0.91
C THR A 225 2.05 19.52 -2.33
N THR A 226 3.06 20.19 -2.88
CA THR A 226 3.64 19.83 -4.18
C THR A 226 4.52 18.59 -4.04
N ALA A 227 4.40 17.70 -5.02
CA ALA A 227 5.25 16.51 -5.10
C ALA A 227 6.73 16.87 -5.21
#